data_726cfe33d5963bd7c5f6221183b4c6bb
#
_entry.id   726cfe33d5963bd7c5f6221183b4c6bb
#
_cell.length_a   1.000
_cell.length_b   1.000
_cell.length_c   1.000
_cell.angle_alpha   90.00
_cell.angle_beta   90.00
_cell.angle_gamma   90.00
#
_symmetry.space_group_name_H-M   'P 1'
#
loop_
_entity.id
_entity.type
_entity.pdbx_description
1 polymer ?
#
loop_
_entity_poly.entity_id
_entity_poly.type
_entity_poly.pdbx_seq_one_letter_code
_entity_poly.pdbx_strand_id
1 'polypeptide(L)'
;MFKNKDLIILSFQSSYDRPDPAEARRKYELELKEQMEAKKKYDDEVKRKQREDDEKLERRLQEQQEKMKREYEEEQNKKKEKEQAVWF
;
A
#
# COMPACT_ATOMS: atom_id res chain seq x y z
N MET A 1 29.92 -54.24 1.60
CA MET A 1 30.67 -53.74 0.43
C MET A 1 29.80 -53.06 -0.61
N PHE A 2 28.63 -53.56 -0.88
CA PHE A 2 27.71 -52.91 -1.84
C PHE A 2 27.22 -51.51 -1.39
N LYS A 3 27.01 -51.33 -0.11
CA LYS A 3 26.53 -50.06 0.45
C LYS A 3 27.52 -48.90 0.28
N ASN A 4 28.81 -49.14 0.29
CA ASN A 4 29.83 -48.09 0.13
C ASN A 4 29.92 -47.59 -1.33
N LYS A 5 29.78 -48.49 -2.30
CA LYS A 5 29.77 -48.14 -3.71
C LYS A 5 28.51 -47.34 -4.06
N ASP A 6 27.35 -47.71 -3.53
CA ASP A 6 26.11 -47.03 -3.74
C ASP A 6 26.11 -45.61 -3.11
N LEU A 7 26.72 -45.48 -1.93
CA LEU A 7 26.91 -44.18 -1.28
C LEU A 7 27.83 -43.25 -2.07
N ILE A 8 28.90 -43.78 -2.64
CA ILE A 8 29.84 -43.02 -3.47
C ILE A 8 29.16 -42.58 -4.77
N ILE A 9 28.40 -43.45 -5.40
CA ILE A 9 27.63 -43.15 -6.62
C ILE A 9 26.56 -42.09 -6.34
N LEU A 10 25.81 -42.21 -5.26
CA LEU A 10 24.81 -41.20 -4.83
C LEU A 10 25.46 -39.85 -4.52
N SER A 11 26.57 -39.83 -3.83
CA SER A 11 27.34 -38.63 -3.56
C SER A 11 27.88 -37.98 -4.85
N PHE A 12 28.32 -38.77 -5.81
CA PHE A 12 28.77 -38.30 -7.11
C PHE A 12 27.59 -37.75 -7.95
N GLN A 13 26.46 -38.42 -7.96
CA GLN A 13 25.25 -37.95 -8.63
C GLN A 13 24.73 -36.67 -8.01
N SER A 14 24.73 -36.54 -6.70
CA SER A 14 24.29 -35.30 -6.05
C SER A 14 25.22 -34.11 -6.33
N SER A 15 26.53 -34.35 -6.52
CA SER A 15 27.45 -33.30 -6.94
C SER A 15 27.33 -32.95 -8.41
N TYR A 16 26.87 -33.89 -9.24
CA TYR A 16 26.63 -33.70 -10.66
C TYR A 16 25.31 -32.96 -10.94
N ASP A 17 24.30 -33.22 -10.12
CA ASP A 17 22.99 -32.55 -10.19
C ASP A 17 22.99 -31.19 -9.51
N ARG A 18 24.04 -30.79 -8.84
CA ARG A 18 24.14 -29.45 -8.28
C ARG A 18 24.26 -28.42 -9.40
N PRO A 19 23.36 -27.41 -9.41
CA PRO A 19 23.53 -26.33 -10.36
C PRO A 19 24.85 -25.61 -10.14
N ASP A 20 25.44 -25.14 -11.22
CA ASP A 20 26.65 -24.34 -11.19
C ASP A 20 26.47 -23.18 -10.18
N PRO A 21 27.47 -22.87 -9.33
CA PRO A 21 27.38 -21.77 -8.39
C PRO A 21 26.99 -20.44 -9.02
N ALA A 22 27.40 -20.19 -10.25
CA ALA A 22 27.01 -18.99 -11.00
C ALA A 22 25.52 -18.98 -11.34
N GLU A 23 24.95 -20.11 -11.74
CA GLU A 23 23.50 -20.23 -12.01
C GLU A 23 22.68 -20.11 -10.75
N ALA A 24 23.13 -20.72 -9.65
CA ALA A 24 22.46 -20.58 -8.36
C ALA A 24 22.42 -19.13 -7.88
N ARG A 25 23.51 -18.39 -8.06
CA ARG A 25 23.55 -16.95 -7.76
C ARG A 25 22.59 -16.14 -8.63
N ARG A 26 22.53 -16.42 -9.92
CA ARG A 26 21.62 -15.73 -10.85
C ARG A 26 20.17 -15.99 -10.50
N LYS A 27 19.81 -17.23 -10.18
CA LYS A 27 18.46 -17.57 -9.71
C LYS A 27 18.11 -16.85 -8.42
N TYR A 28 19.03 -16.84 -7.48
CA TYR A 28 18.83 -16.15 -6.20
C TYR A 28 18.66 -14.65 -6.39
N GLU A 29 19.50 -14.04 -7.20
CA GLU A 29 19.40 -12.61 -7.52
C GLU A 29 18.08 -12.26 -8.23
N LEU A 30 17.64 -13.12 -9.15
CA LEU A 30 16.37 -12.97 -9.86
C LEU A 30 15.17 -13.07 -8.90
N GLU A 31 15.16 -14.08 -8.06
CA GLU A 31 14.12 -14.26 -7.04
C GLU A 31 14.07 -13.08 -6.07
N LEU A 32 15.24 -12.63 -5.62
CA LEU A 32 15.34 -11.47 -4.74
C LEU A 32 14.79 -10.22 -5.41
N LYS A 33 15.14 -9.99 -6.67
CA LYS A 33 14.67 -8.87 -7.46
C LYS A 33 13.15 -8.92 -7.64
N GLU A 34 12.59 -10.07 -7.96
CA GLU A 34 11.15 -10.29 -8.07
C GLU A 34 10.41 -10.01 -6.76
N GLN A 35 10.96 -10.48 -5.65
CA GLN A 35 10.41 -10.21 -4.33
C GLN A 35 10.44 -8.72 -3.98
N MET A 36 11.53 -8.05 -4.29
CA MET A 36 11.67 -6.61 -4.07
C MET A 36 10.68 -5.81 -4.93
N GLU A 37 10.51 -6.18 -6.19
CA GLU A 37 9.54 -5.56 -7.09
C GLU A 37 8.11 -5.78 -6.63
N ALA A 38 7.77 -7.01 -6.20
CA ALA A 38 6.46 -7.34 -5.67
C ALA A 38 6.15 -6.54 -4.38
N LYS A 39 7.11 -6.44 -3.50
CA LYS A 39 6.99 -5.64 -2.27
C LYS A 39 6.82 -4.17 -2.58
N LYS A 40 7.58 -3.64 -3.52
CA LYS A 40 7.46 -2.25 -3.95
C LYS A 40 6.08 -1.94 -4.53
N LYS A 41 5.56 -2.81 -5.37
CA LYS A 41 4.20 -2.68 -5.92
C LYS A 41 3.15 -2.68 -4.82
N TYR A 42 3.28 -3.58 -3.87
CA TYR A 42 2.38 -3.66 -2.72
C TYR A 42 2.42 -2.39 -1.88
N ASP A 43 3.62 -1.92 -1.54
CA ASP A 43 3.81 -0.70 -0.76
C ASP A 43 3.26 0.54 -1.50
N ASP A 44 3.46 0.62 -2.82
CA ASP A 44 2.93 1.69 -3.65
C ASP A 44 1.39 1.67 -3.71
N GLU A 45 0.78 0.48 -3.77
CA GLU A 45 -0.68 0.34 -3.71
C GLU A 45 -1.26 0.75 -2.36
N VAL A 46 -0.62 0.33 -1.28
CA VAL A 46 -1.03 0.71 0.08
C VAL A 46 -0.94 2.23 0.25
N LYS A 47 0.14 2.85 -0.18
CA LYS A 47 0.30 4.30 -0.14
C LYS A 47 -0.73 5.04 -0.99
N ARG A 48 -1.06 4.50 -2.16
CA ARG A 48 -2.07 5.07 -3.05
C ARG A 48 -3.46 5.04 -2.40
N LYS A 49 -3.85 3.91 -1.84
CA LYS A 49 -5.12 3.77 -1.12
C LYS A 49 -5.19 4.70 0.08
N GLN A 50 -4.12 4.82 0.81
CA GLN A 50 -4.04 5.71 1.96
C GLN A 50 -4.21 7.17 1.55
N ARG A 51 -3.58 7.59 0.46
CA ARG A 51 -3.76 8.94 -0.10
C ARG A 51 -5.19 9.20 -0.56
N GLU A 52 -5.81 8.23 -1.24
CA GLU A 52 -7.21 8.32 -1.66
C GLU A 52 -8.16 8.45 -0.47
N ASP A 53 -7.94 7.67 0.58
CA ASP A 53 -8.74 7.73 1.80
C ASP A 53 -8.55 9.06 2.53
N ASP A 54 -7.32 9.54 2.62
CA ASP A 54 -7.01 10.85 3.21
C ASP A 54 -7.66 12.00 2.43
N GLU A 55 -7.63 11.96 1.11
CA GLU A 55 -8.29 12.94 0.24
C GLU A 55 -9.82 12.92 0.42
N LYS A 56 -10.41 11.74 0.53
CA LYS A 56 -11.85 11.60 0.80
C LYS A 56 -12.22 12.17 2.16
N LEU A 57 -11.39 11.92 3.17
CA LEU A 57 -11.60 12.46 4.50
C LEU A 57 -11.50 13.98 4.50
N GLU A 58 -10.51 14.55 3.84
CA GLU A 58 -10.36 15.99 3.69
C GLU A 58 -11.57 16.63 3.01
N ARG A 59 -12.06 16.02 1.92
CA ARG A 59 -13.27 16.53 1.23
C ARG A 59 -14.48 16.51 2.14
N ARG A 60 -14.69 15.47 2.91
CA ARG A 60 -15.80 15.39 3.88
C ARG A 60 -15.69 16.46 4.94
N LEU A 61 -14.49 16.69 5.45
CA LEU A 61 -14.24 17.74 6.44
C LEU A 61 -14.50 19.12 5.87
N GLN A 62 -14.05 19.39 4.64
CA GLN A 62 -14.30 20.65 3.95
C GLN A 62 -15.79 20.85 3.69
N GLU A 63 -16.51 19.83 3.23
CA GLU A 63 -17.95 19.87 3.02
C GLU A 63 -18.72 20.16 4.32
N GLN A 64 -18.32 19.53 5.42
CA GLN A 64 -18.91 19.80 6.73
C GLN A 64 -18.63 21.22 7.20
N GLN A 65 -17.43 21.73 7.02
CA GLN A 65 -17.06 23.08 7.38
C GLN A 65 -17.85 24.12 6.55
N GLU A 66 -17.96 23.90 5.26
CA GLU A 66 -18.76 24.75 4.36
C GLU A 66 -20.25 24.73 4.74
N LYS A 67 -20.77 23.56 5.08
CA LYS A 67 -22.14 23.41 5.53
C LYS A 67 -22.39 24.15 6.84
N MET A 68 -21.52 24.00 7.81
CA MET A 68 -21.58 24.71 9.07
C MET A 68 -21.51 26.22 8.87
N LYS A 69 -20.62 26.66 8.00
CA LYS A 69 -20.47 28.07 7.67
C LYS A 69 -21.73 28.64 7.03
N ARG A 70 -22.34 27.93 6.09
CA ARG A 70 -23.59 28.31 5.44
C ARG A 70 -24.74 28.38 6.45
N GLU A 71 -24.89 27.39 7.30
CA GLU A 71 -25.90 27.37 8.35
C GLU A 71 -25.72 28.53 9.32
N TYR A 72 -24.50 28.82 9.70
CA TYR A 72 -24.20 29.97 10.55
C TYR A 72 -24.55 31.29 9.88
N GLU A 73 -24.20 31.48 8.61
CA GLU A 73 -24.54 32.68 7.84
C GLU A 73 -26.05 32.82 7.67
N GLU A 74 -26.78 31.74 7.41
CA GLU A 74 -28.25 31.75 7.33
C GLU A 74 -28.88 32.12 8.65
N GLU A 75 -28.41 31.61 9.77
CA GLU A 75 -28.87 31.98 11.11
C GLU A 75 -28.63 33.47 11.39
N GLN A 76 -27.46 33.96 11.05
CA GLN A 76 -27.13 35.38 11.23
C GLN A 76 -28.02 36.27 10.34
N ASN A 77 -28.25 35.85 9.12
CA ASN A 77 -29.15 36.60 8.21
C ASN A 77 -30.60 36.60 8.71
N LYS A 78 -31.10 35.48 9.21
CA LYS A 78 -32.42 35.38 9.83
C LYS A 78 -32.57 36.30 11.05
N LYS A 79 -31.52 36.34 11.90
CA LYS A 79 -31.50 37.25 13.05
C LYS A 79 -31.51 38.70 12.61
N LYS A 80 -30.74 39.07 11.60
CA LYS A 80 -30.75 40.44 11.04
C LYS A 80 -32.10 40.82 10.44
N GLU A 81 -32.73 39.92 9.71
CA GLU A 81 -34.07 40.14 9.16
C GLU A 81 -35.11 40.35 10.27
N LYS A 82 -35.07 39.57 11.32
CA LYS A 82 -35.96 39.72 12.48
C LYS A 82 -35.72 41.04 13.20
N GLU A 83 -34.47 41.43 13.39
CA GLU A 83 -34.13 42.71 14.00
C GLU A 83 -34.62 43.88 13.15
N GLN A 84 -34.45 43.84 11.83
CA GLN A 84 -34.96 44.85 10.91
C GLN A 84 -36.49 44.89 10.90
N ALA A 85 -37.16 43.74 10.96
CA ALA A 85 -38.62 43.68 11.03
C ALA A 85 -39.19 44.29 12.33
N VAL A 86 -38.45 44.19 13.44
CA VAL A 86 -38.85 44.81 14.72
C VAL A 86 -38.74 46.33 14.69
N TRP A 87 -37.79 46.88 13.95
CA TRP A 87 -37.57 48.31 13.83
C TRP A 87 -38.49 49.00 12.81
N PHE A 88 -39.11 48.24 11.96
CA PHE A 88 -40.12 48.70 11.00
C PHE A 88 -41.53 48.46 11.51
#